data_ddef27b11de0454777f58e99a4e7fe81
#
_entry.id   ddef27b11de0454777f58e99a4e7fe81
#
_cell.length_a   1.000
_cell.length_b   1.000
_cell.length_c   1.000
_cell.angle_alpha   90.00
_cell.angle_beta   90.00
_cell.angle_gamma   90.00
#
_symmetry.space_group_name_H-M   'P 1'
#
loop_
_entity.id
_entity.type
_entity.pdbx_description
1 polymer ?
#
loop_
_entity_poly.entity_id
_entity_poly.type
_entity_poly.pdbx_seq_one_letter_code
_entity_poly.pdbx_strand_id
1 'polypeptide(L)'
;YSPLVRAKETARHISEVTGIPMREEMRLKEQNFGKYESTPRNGEEFKKAKQNFINHFEGGETMLHLCQRIYNLLDDIRKEADDKVYLLVAHNGISRVIQSYFYDMTNEEFAAFGIKNCELRKYEFPE
;
A
#
# COMPACT_ATOMS: atom_id res chain seq x y z
N TYR A 1 -4.21 -9.85 2.15
CA TYR A 1 -2.78 -9.68 1.84
C TYR A 1 -2.56 -9.48 0.36
N SER A 2 -1.46 -8.77 0.05
CA SER A 2 -1.03 -8.60 -1.34
C SER A 2 -0.65 -9.94 -1.97
N PRO A 3 -0.94 -10.14 -3.28
CA PRO A 3 -0.58 -11.38 -3.97
C PRO A 3 0.91 -11.56 -4.21
N LEU A 4 1.73 -10.51 -4.01
CA LEU A 4 3.17 -10.63 -4.22
C LEU A 4 3.81 -11.51 -3.15
N VAL A 5 4.81 -12.31 -3.55
CA VAL A 5 5.37 -13.39 -2.72
C VAL A 5 5.80 -12.90 -1.34
N ARG A 6 6.47 -11.76 -1.25
CA ARG A 6 6.96 -11.24 0.04
C ARG A 6 5.84 -11.00 1.04
N ALA A 7 4.76 -10.35 0.59
CA ALA A 7 3.61 -10.07 1.45
C ALA A 7 2.84 -11.35 1.77
N LYS A 8 2.66 -12.21 0.80
CA LYS A 8 1.99 -13.50 0.98
C LYS A 8 2.68 -14.36 2.02
N GLU A 9 4.01 -14.45 1.97
CA GLU A 9 4.78 -15.24 2.95
C GLU A 9 4.67 -14.64 4.35
N THR A 10 4.71 -13.33 4.48
CA THR A 10 4.51 -12.66 5.77
C THR A 10 3.12 -12.95 6.33
N ALA A 11 2.08 -12.85 5.50
CA ALA A 11 0.71 -13.15 5.89
C ALA A 11 0.56 -14.62 6.31
N ARG A 12 1.20 -15.53 5.59
CA ARG A 12 1.18 -16.95 5.91
C ARG A 12 1.75 -17.23 7.30
N HIS A 13 2.90 -16.63 7.63
CA HIS A 13 3.49 -16.78 8.96
C HIS A 13 2.58 -16.24 10.06
N ILE A 14 1.97 -15.09 9.84
CA ILE A 14 1.03 -14.49 10.80
C ILE A 14 -0.17 -15.42 11.00
N SER A 15 -0.74 -15.94 9.91
CA SER A 15 -1.88 -16.84 9.96
C SER A 15 -1.55 -18.15 10.70
N GLU A 16 -0.37 -18.71 10.47
CA GLU A 16 0.08 -19.93 11.15
C GLU A 16 0.22 -19.74 12.65
N VAL A 17 0.72 -18.59 13.08
CA VAL A 17 0.95 -18.32 14.51
C VAL A 17 -0.35 -17.94 15.23
N THR A 18 -1.21 -17.16 14.58
CA THR A 18 -2.40 -16.60 15.22
C THR A 18 -3.68 -17.38 14.97
N GLY A 19 -3.71 -18.23 13.94
CA GLY A 19 -4.93 -18.91 13.51
C GLY A 19 -5.91 -18.00 12.77
N ILE A 20 -5.56 -16.75 12.51
CA ILE A 20 -6.42 -15.81 11.78
C ILE A 20 -6.48 -16.22 10.30
N PRO A 21 -7.69 -16.35 9.72
CA PRO A 21 -7.81 -16.67 8.31
C PRO A 21 -7.18 -15.58 7.43
N MET A 22 -6.57 -15.97 6.34
CA MET A 22 -5.95 -15.03 5.40
C MET A 22 -6.71 -15.02 4.08
N ARG A 23 -6.79 -13.84 3.45
CA ARG A 23 -7.46 -13.65 2.16
C ARG A 23 -6.60 -12.79 1.24
N GLU A 24 -6.43 -13.25 0.01
CA GLU A 24 -5.68 -12.50 -1.00
C GLU A 24 -6.51 -11.32 -1.50
N GLU A 25 -5.87 -10.15 -1.63
CA GLU A 25 -6.49 -8.94 -2.12
C GLU A 25 -5.61 -8.31 -3.20
N MET A 26 -6.06 -8.40 -4.44
CA MET A 26 -5.31 -7.88 -5.60
C MET A 26 -5.05 -6.37 -5.52
N ARG A 27 -5.95 -5.62 -4.89
CA ARG A 27 -5.82 -4.16 -4.76
C ARG A 27 -4.66 -3.75 -3.85
N LEU A 28 -4.09 -4.68 -3.07
CA LEU A 28 -2.92 -4.41 -2.21
C LEU A 28 -1.59 -4.61 -2.94
N LYS A 29 -1.61 -5.01 -4.19
CA LYS A 29 -0.39 -5.17 -4.97
C LYS A 29 0.37 -3.84 -5.04
N GLU A 30 1.71 -3.91 -4.96
CA GLU A 30 2.54 -2.71 -5.05
C GLU A 30 2.31 -1.98 -6.37
N GLN A 31 2.58 -0.68 -6.38
CA GLN A 31 2.47 0.14 -7.59
C GLN A 31 3.29 -0.46 -8.72
N ASN A 32 2.71 -0.45 -9.93
CA ASN A 32 3.44 -0.84 -11.12
C ASN A 32 4.34 0.32 -11.55
N PHE A 33 5.65 0.17 -11.40
CA PHE A 33 6.63 1.21 -11.72
C PHE A 33 7.08 1.18 -13.19
N GLY A 34 6.50 0.32 -14.03
CA GLY A 34 6.79 0.28 -15.45
C GLY A 34 8.27 0.05 -15.73
N LYS A 35 8.88 0.96 -16.50
CA LYS A 35 10.30 0.83 -16.87
C LYS A 35 11.27 0.82 -15.69
N TYR A 36 10.83 1.24 -14.51
CA TYR A 36 11.67 1.24 -13.31
C TYR A 36 11.60 -0.06 -12.51
N GLU A 37 10.78 -1.02 -12.95
CA GLU A 37 10.77 -2.35 -12.34
C GLU A 37 12.16 -2.97 -12.46
N SER A 38 12.62 -3.59 -11.39
CA SER A 38 13.96 -4.21 -11.29
C SER A 38 15.14 -3.23 -11.36
N THR A 39 14.88 -1.91 -11.29
CA THR A 39 15.95 -0.91 -11.16
C THR A 39 16.22 -0.62 -9.68
N PRO A 40 17.40 -0.06 -9.33
CA PRO A 40 17.68 0.32 -7.95
C PRO A 40 16.68 1.34 -7.41
N ARG A 41 16.16 1.10 -6.22
CA ARG A 41 15.18 1.99 -5.58
C ARG A 41 15.75 3.36 -5.24
N ASN A 42 17.05 3.47 -5.09
CA ASN A 42 17.73 4.71 -4.78
C ASN A 42 18.29 5.42 -6.02
N GLY A 43 17.97 4.95 -7.23
CA GLY A 43 18.35 5.62 -8.47
C GLY A 43 17.72 7.03 -8.55
N GLU A 44 18.50 8.02 -8.97
CA GLU A 44 18.02 9.40 -9.02
C GLU A 44 16.88 9.62 -9.99
N GLU A 45 16.93 8.98 -11.13
CA GLU A 45 15.88 9.07 -12.14
C GLU A 45 14.56 8.53 -11.61
N PHE A 46 14.60 7.40 -10.92
CA PHE A 46 13.42 6.82 -10.29
C PHE A 46 12.90 7.70 -9.16
N LYS A 47 13.78 8.26 -8.33
CA LYS A 47 13.37 9.18 -7.26
C LYS A 47 12.65 10.41 -7.81
N LYS A 48 13.12 10.98 -8.91
CA LYS A 48 12.45 12.09 -9.57
C LYS A 48 11.10 11.68 -10.14
N ALA A 49 11.02 10.52 -10.77
CA ALA A 49 9.78 10.00 -11.33
C ALA A 49 8.73 9.76 -10.26
N LYS A 50 9.13 9.26 -9.08
CA LYS A 50 8.21 9.01 -7.96
C LYS A 50 7.58 10.27 -7.38
N GLN A 51 8.14 11.44 -7.62
CA GLN A 51 7.57 12.70 -7.18
C GLN A 51 6.49 13.23 -8.13
N ASN A 52 6.34 12.62 -9.28
CA ASN A 52 5.32 12.99 -10.26
C ASN A 52 4.13 12.06 -10.12
N PHE A 53 3.06 12.56 -9.47
CA PHE A 53 1.91 11.75 -9.12
C PHE A 53 0.88 11.59 -10.24
N ILE A 54 0.94 12.43 -11.25
CA ILE A 54 -0.06 12.50 -12.31
C ILE A 54 0.29 11.60 -13.48
N ASN A 55 1.57 11.53 -13.82
CA ASN A 55 2.03 10.81 -15.01
C ASN A 55 2.27 9.34 -14.71
N HIS A 56 2.05 8.50 -15.72
CA HIS A 56 2.43 7.10 -15.65
C HIS A 56 3.95 6.97 -15.62
N PHE A 57 4.45 6.02 -14.85
CA PHE A 57 5.76 5.45 -15.19
C PHE A 57 5.59 4.76 -16.55
N GLU A 58 6.56 4.88 -17.42
CA GLU A 58 6.46 4.23 -18.74
C GLU A 58 6.12 2.75 -18.59
N GLY A 59 4.96 2.34 -19.08
CA GLY A 59 4.42 0.99 -18.91
C GLY A 59 3.86 0.70 -17.52
N GLY A 60 3.78 1.68 -16.63
CA GLY A 60 3.29 1.51 -15.27
C GLY A 60 1.97 2.25 -15.00
N GLU A 61 1.63 2.38 -13.72
CA GLU A 61 0.40 3.08 -13.31
C GLU A 61 0.72 4.44 -12.66
N THR A 62 -0.25 5.35 -12.72
CA THR A 62 -0.14 6.65 -12.04
C THR A 62 -0.37 6.49 -10.55
N MET A 63 0.11 7.47 -9.76
CA MET A 63 -0.22 7.54 -8.34
C MET A 63 -1.74 7.70 -8.13
N LEU A 64 -2.42 8.46 -8.99
CA LEU A 64 -3.86 8.63 -8.87
C LEU A 64 -4.62 7.32 -9.05
N HIS A 65 -4.20 6.49 -9.99
CA HIS A 65 -4.80 5.17 -10.18
C HIS A 65 -4.54 4.25 -8.98
N LEU A 66 -3.32 4.27 -8.46
CA LEU A 66 -2.99 3.53 -7.25
C LEU A 66 -3.88 3.97 -6.08
N CYS A 67 -4.03 5.27 -5.87
CA CYS A 67 -4.90 5.80 -4.82
C CYS A 67 -6.35 5.36 -5.00
N GLN A 68 -6.85 5.35 -6.23
CA GLN A 68 -8.21 4.92 -6.51
C GLN A 68 -8.46 3.49 -6.04
N ARG A 69 -7.58 2.54 -6.40
CA ARG A 69 -7.80 1.14 -6.02
C ARG A 69 -7.66 0.91 -4.52
N ILE A 70 -6.74 1.61 -3.86
CA ILE A 70 -6.56 1.47 -2.41
C ILE A 70 -7.72 2.12 -1.66
N TYR A 71 -8.17 3.30 -2.09
CA TYR A 71 -9.32 3.97 -1.46
C TYR A 71 -10.59 3.14 -1.63
N ASN A 72 -10.78 2.51 -2.78
CA ASN A 72 -11.91 1.59 -2.99
C ASN A 72 -11.88 0.42 -2.00
N LEU A 73 -10.69 -0.15 -1.78
CA LEU A 73 -10.54 -1.22 -0.80
C LEU A 73 -10.88 -0.74 0.62
N LEU A 74 -10.37 0.41 1.01
CA LEU A 74 -10.62 0.95 2.34
C LEU A 74 -12.09 1.30 2.55
N ASP A 75 -12.76 1.83 1.52
CA ASP A 75 -14.20 2.09 1.58
C ASP A 75 -14.99 0.79 1.78
N ASP A 76 -14.60 -0.28 1.10
CA ASP A 76 -15.25 -1.59 1.29
C ASP A 76 -15.02 -2.16 2.68
N ILE A 77 -13.79 -2.05 3.19
CA ILE A 77 -13.45 -2.49 4.57
C ILE A 77 -14.26 -1.69 5.59
N ARG A 78 -14.39 -0.38 5.38
CA ARG A 78 -15.15 0.49 6.29
C ARG A 78 -16.57 0.02 6.52
N LYS A 79 -17.21 -0.52 5.49
CA LYS A 79 -18.59 -1.04 5.59
C LYS A 79 -18.72 -2.20 6.57
N GLU A 80 -17.63 -2.91 6.83
CA GLU A 80 -17.59 -4.09 7.69
C GLU A 80 -16.83 -3.87 9.00
N ALA A 81 -16.23 -2.67 9.18
CA ALA A 81 -15.25 -2.44 10.24
C ALA A 81 -15.84 -2.35 11.65
N ASP A 82 -17.16 -2.15 11.79
CA ASP A 82 -17.79 -2.07 13.11
C ASP A 82 -17.66 -3.39 13.88
N ASP A 83 -17.64 -4.51 13.17
CA ASP A 83 -17.62 -5.84 13.76
C ASP A 83 -16.28 -6.55 13.63
N LYS A 84 -15.32 -5.99 12.89
CA LYS A 84 -14.08 -6.70 12.55
C LYS A 84 -12.86 -5.79 12.60
N VAL A 85 -11.72 -6.42 12.89
CA VAL A 85 -10.40 -5.80 12.77
C VAL A 85 -9.68 -6.47 11.61
N TYR A 86 -9.19 -5.67 10.69
CA TYR A 86 -8.46 -6.16 9.53
C TYR A 86 -6.97 -5.88 9.67
N LEU A 87 -6.15 -6.85 9.33
CA LEU A 87 -4.71 -6.67 9.18
C LEU A 87 -4.37 -6.71 7.70
N LEU A 88 -3.85 -5.61 7.17
CA LEU A 88 -3.43 -5.51 5.78
C LEU A 88 -1.93 -5.77 5.69
N VAL A 89 -1.53 -6.78 4.94
CA VAL A 89 -0.12 -7.10 4.69
C VAL A 89 0.20 -6.72 3.25
N ALA A 90 0.99 -5.68 3.08
CA ALA A 90 1.20 -5.08 1.77
C ALA A 90 2.65 -4.59 1.59
N HIS A 91 2.81 -3.40 1.06
CA HIS A 91 4.10 -2.87 0.63
C HIS A 91 4.26 -1.42 1.08
N ASN A 92 5.50 -0.94 1.07
CA ASN A 92 5.80 0.41 1.54
C ASN A 92 5.09 1.50 0.74
N GLY A 93 5.05 1.40 -0.58
CA GLY A 93 4.35 2.37 -1.42
C GLY A 93 2.84 2.42 -1.15
N ILE A 94 2.26 1.29 -0.76
CA ILE A 94 0.85 1.22 -0.39
C ILE A 94 0.60 1.93 0.95
N SER A 95 1.56 1.86 1.88
CA SER A 95 1.39 2.42 3.22
C SER A 95 1.13 3.93 3.21
N ARG A 96 1.77 4.68 2.33
CA ARG A 96 1.56 6.14 2.25
C ARG A 96 0.17 6.49 1.70
N VAL A 97 -0.35 5.66 0.80
CA VAL A 97 -1.71 5.84 0.29
C VAL A 97 -2.73 5.57 1.39
N ILE A 98 -2.52 4.51 2.18
CA ILE A 98 -3.38 4.23 3.34
C ILE A 98 -3.31 5.38 4.35
N GLN A 99 -2.11 5.88 4.66
CA GLN A 99 -1.94 7.01 5.55
C GLN A 99 -2.73 8.23 5.08
N SER A 100 -2.69 8.52 3.78
CA SER A 100 -3.41 9.66 3.21
C SER A 100 -4.93 9.52 3.28
N TYR A 101 -5.45 8.31 3.35
CA TYR A 101 -6.88 8.07 3.52
C TYR A 101 -7.38 8.55 4.89
N PHE A 102 -6.54 8.41 5.92
CA PHE A 102 -6.92 8.72 7.30
C PHE A 102 -6.45 10.10 7.77
N TYR A 103 -5.40 10.66 7.19
CA TYR A 103 -4.80 11.91 7.64
C TYR A 103 -4.47 12.83 6.47
N ASP A 104 -4.64 14.13 6.67
CA ASP A 104 -4.16 15.11 5.71
C ASP A 104 -2.64 15.13 5.68
N MET A 105 -2.10 15.31 4.48
CA MET A 105 -0.65 15.34 4.27
C MET A 105 -0.31 16.40 3.22
N THR A 106 0.82 17.07 3.39
CA THR A 106 1.38 17.86 2.30
C THR A 106 1.94 16.94 1.21
N ASN A 107 2.18 17.48 0.02
CA ASN A 107 2.78 16.69 -1.06
C ASN A 107 4.15 16.13 -0.65
N GLU A 108 4.95 16.94 0.07
CA GLU A 108 6.26 16.54 0.58
C GLU A 108 6.15 15.42 1.61
N GLU A 109 5.21 15.55 2.54
CA GLU A 109 4.96 14.51 3.56
C GLU A 109 4.54 13.19 2.90
N PHE A 110 3.64 13.25 1.92
CA PHE A 110 3.19 12.08 1.19
C PHE A 110 4.35 11.41 0.45
N ALA A 111 5.16 12.19 -0.26
CA ALA A 111 6.27 11.66 -1.03
C ALA A 111 7.33 10.99 -0.13
N ALA A 112 7.53 11.54 1.08
CA ALA A 112 8.54 11.06 2.02
C ALA A 112 8.05 9.94 2.94
N PHE A 113 6.74 9.72 3.03
CA PHE A 113 6.18 8.77 3.97
C PHE A 113 6.58 7.33 3.64
N GLY A 114 6.92 6.58 4.67
CA GLY A 114 7.17 5.14 4.58
C GLY A 114 7.11 4.52 5.96
N ILE A 115 7.04 3.21 6.00
CA ILE A 115 7.12 2.44 7.23
C ILE A 115 8.29 1.46 7.12
N LYS A 116 8.83 1.08 8.25
CA LYS A 116 9.94 0.12 8.33
C LYS A 116 9.40 -1.29 8.14
N ASN A 117 10.28 -2.21 7.72
CA ASN A 117 9.92 -3.63 7.68
C ASN A 117 9.48 -4.08 9.08
N CYS A 118 8.42 -4.87 9.12
CA CYS A 118 7.80 -5.39 10.35
C CYS A 118 7.18 -4.32 11.24
N GLU A 119 7.06 -3.08 10.77
CA GLU A 119 6.36 -2.05 11.51
C GLU A 119 4.86 -2.21 11.34
N LEU A 120 4.11 -2.07 12.44
CA LEU A 120 2.65 -2.08 12.44
C LEU A 120 2.13 -0.67 12.64
N ARG A 121 1.14 -0.29 11.84
CA ARG A 121 0.40 0.95 11.99
C ARG A 121 -1.07 0.64 12.21
N LYS A 122 -1.66 1.26 13.22
CA LYS A 122 -3.08 1.11 13.54
C LYS A 122 -3.85 2.33 13.04
N TYR A 123 -4.96 2.08 12.37
CA TYR A 123 -5.87 3.12 11.89
C TYR A 123 -7.29 2.83 12.36
N GLU A 124 -8.05 3.88 12.61
CA GLU A 124 -9.45 3.76 13.01
C GLU A 124 -10.30 4.59 12.06
N PHE A 125 -11.37 3.99 11.56
CA PHE A 125 -12.31 4.75 10.74
C PHE A 125 -13.10 5.72 11.61
N PRO A 126 -13.26 7.00 11.18
CA PRO A 126 -14.09 7.94 11.91
C PRO A 126 -15.55 7.48 11.90
N GLU A 127 -16.24 7.80 12.96
CA GLU A 127 -17.68 7.51 13.10
C GLU A 127 -18.53 8.38 12.16
#